data_5f2043183de5a9d7a20faaa8fa3b7621
#
_entry.id   5f2043183de5a9d7a20faaa8fa3b7621
#
_cell.length_a   1.000
_cell.length_b   1.000
_cell.length_c   1.000
_cell.angle_alpha   90.00
_cell.angle_beta   90.00
_cell.angle_gamma   90.00
#
_symmetry.space_group_name_H-M   'P 1'
#
loop_
_entity.id
_entity.type
_entity.pdbx_description
1 polymer ?
#
loop_
_entity_poly.entity_id
_entity_poly.type
_entity_poly.pdbx_seq_one_letter_code
_entity_poly.pdbx_strand_id
1 'polypeptide(L)'
;MLFLNTDGNTDNTTSPVINIKDEVVKEGRITKRTFAWEQFLNVVSELETDKDSGFKAIAIDLFEDLREHCRIYVFDKNGWEHESDGGYGKGWAMVKTEFNNAIKRLKNLGYQIIYISKEVKSETTLKGGAVRTNFIPNIDDKTANFTTGTVDLTIRAFMNSDGVRLLQLSKQRNVFGGGRFNFLNDTCELSKDEFIQELINAQKASHAKITAKTKLIKEEIKEDKSVKQTVKEETKDTEEVPPGEAITDKEEMIEEPKRKTRKRKSSTKEAVEEAKAEEKEETLDEKPKRTRRSRRKKTE
;
A
#
# COMPACT_ATOMS: atom_id res chain seq x y z
N MET A 1 10.63 21.40 2.24
CA MET A 1 10.02 20.13 2.71
C MET A 1 9.61 20.34 4.13
N LEU A 2 8.44 19.84 4.55
CA LEU A 2 7.95 19.84 5.93
C LEU A 2 8.14 18.43 6.51
N PHE A 3 8.68 18.32 7.72
CA PHE A 3 8.76 17.07 8.47
C PHE A 3 7.63 17.01 9.51
N LEU A 4 6.91 15.89 9.54
CA LEU A 4 6.00 15.51 10.60
C LEU A 4 6.74 14.45 11.44
N ASN A 5 7.30 14.91 12.55
CA ASN A 5 8.15 14.10 13.42
C ASN A 5 7.31 13.42 14.50
N THR A 6 7.37 12.09 14.57
CA THR A 6 6.59 11.30 15.55
C THR A 6 7.46 10.67 16.63
N ASP A 7 8.79 10.55 16.40
CA ASP A 7 9.72 9.86 17.32
C ASP A 7 10.68 10.79 18.10
N GLY A 8 10.67 12.10 17.77
CA GLY A 8 11.50 13.09 18.48
C GLY A 8 12.95 13.22 17.98
N ASN A 9 13.32 12.60 16.87
CA ASN A 9 14.73 12.53 16.38
C ASN A 9 15.12 13.60 15.36
N THR A 10 14.49 14.78 15.37
CA THR A 10 14.67 15.81 14.35
C THR A 10 15.56 17.00 14.78
N ASP A 11 16.21 16.93 15.93
CA ASP A 11 17.02 18.04 16.48
C ASP A 11 18.14 18.52 15.57
N ASN A 12 18.62 17.65 14.67
CA ASN A 12 19.72 17.95 13.74
C ASN A 12 19.24 18.31 12.32
N THR A 13 17.94 18.47 12.09
CA THR A 13 17.44 18.87 10.77
C THR A 13 17.34 20.40 10.66
N THR A 14 17.66 20.93 9.49
CA THR A 14 17.48 22.35 9.15
C THR A 14 16.16 22.65 8.47
N SER A 15 15.36 21.61 8.19
CA SER A 15 14.05 21.75 7.56
C SER A 15 12.99 22.09 8.62
N PRO A 16 11.88 22.76 8.24
CA PRO A 16 10.72 22.93 9.12
C PRO A 16 10.19 21.60 9.64
N VAL A 17 9.92 21.53 10.95
CA VAL A 17 9.46 20.34 11.66
C VAL A 17 8.21 20.68 12.46
N ILE A 18 7.21 19.81 12.40
CA ILE A 18 6.09 19.78 13.33
C ILE A 18 6.18 18.47 14.13
N ASN A 19 6.25 18.59 15.46
CA ASN A 19 6.29 17.41 16.33
C ASN A 19 4.87 16.89 16.55
N ILE A 20 4.64 15.66 16.21
CA ILE A 20 3.36 14.94 16.38
C ILE A 20 3.47 14.10 17.65
N LYS A 21 3.07 14.66 18.78
CA LYS A 21 3.18 14.06 20.10
C LYS A 21 1.97 14.39 20.97
N ASP A 22 1.71 13.57 21.97
CA ASP A 22 0.68 13.88 22.97
C ASP A 22 1.07 15.15 23.74
N GLU A 23 0.11 16.04 23.92
CA GLU A 23 0.26 17.23 24.75
C GLU A 23 -0.71 17.19 25.94
N VAL A 24 -0.18 17.51 27.11
CA VAL A 24 -0.97 17.57 28.33
C VAL A 24 -0.84 18.96 28.92
N VAL A 25 -1.93 19.72 28.86
CA VAL A 25 -2.00 21.06 29.42
C VAL A 25 -2.82 21.02 30.72
N LYS A 26 -2.27 21.59 31.78
CA LYS A 26 -2.96 21.73 33.09
C LYS A 26 -3.45 23.16 33.24
N GLU A 27 -4.76 23.35 33.25
CA GLU A 27 -5.42 24.60 33.51
C GLU A 27 -6.12 24.53 34.87
N GLY A 28 -5.42 24.95 35.94
CA GLY A 28 -5.92 24.83 37.31
C GLY A 28 -6.09 23.37 37.73
N ARG A 29 -7.35 22.94 37.96
CA ARG A 29 -7.68 21.54 38.32
C ARG A 29 -8.03 20.66 37.14
N ILE A 30 -8.10 21.23 35.93
CA ILE A 30 -8.47 20.52 34.73
C ILE A 30 -7.19 20.12 34.00
N THR A 31 -7.07 18.85 33.66
CA THR A 31 -6.01 18.33 32.78
C THR A 31 -6.63 18.04 31.42
N LYS A 32 -6.19 18.76 30.39
CA LYS A 32 -6.58 18.52 29.00
C LYS A 32 -5.46 17.79 28.28
N ARG A 33 -5.77 16.66 27.67
CA ARG A 33 -4.87 15.92 26.80
C ARG A 33 -5.30 16.11 25.34
N THR A 34 -4.36 16.47 24.51
CA THR A 34 -4.51 16.45 23.04
C THR A 34 -3.64 15.29 22.51
N PHE A 35 -4.25 14.35 21.82
CA PHE A 35 -3.54 13.20 21.29
C PHE A 35 -2.64 13.58 20.11
N ALA A 36 -1.52 12.90 19.95
CA ALA A 36 -0.65 13.04 18.79
C ALA A 36 -1.41 12.86 17.46
N TRP A 37 -2.34 11.92 17.41
CA TRP A 37 -3.20 11.72 16.24
C TRP A 37 -4.10 12.93 15.94
N GLU A 38 -4.66 13.59 16.96
CA GLU A 38 -5.44 14.82 16.79
C GLU A 38 -4.56 15.94 16.24
N GLN A 39 -3.33 16.08 16.72
CA GLN A 39 -2.37 17.04 16.17
C GLN A 39 -2.08 16.77 14.70
N PHE A 40 -1.86 15.50 14.31
CA PHE A 40 -1.69 15.13 12.91
C PHE A 40 -2.91 15.53 12.06
N LEU A 41 -4.13 15.26 12.53
CA LEU A 41 -5.36 15.63 11.83
C LEU A 41 -5.51 17.15 11.71
N ASN A 42 -5.10 17.92 12.73
CA ASN A 42 -5.10 19.39 12.69
C ASN A 42 -4.12 19.90 11.63
N VAL A 43 -2.89 19.37 11.59
CA VAL A 43 -1.91 19.72 10.55
C VAL A 43 -2.44 19.41 9.14
N VAL A 44 -3.07 18.26 8.94
CA VAL A 44 -3.69 17.93 7.65
C VAL A 44 -4.79 18.94 7.29
N SER A 45 -5.62 19.36 8.27
CA SER A 45 -6.68 20.35 8.06
C SER A 45 -6.14 21.75 7.77
N GLU A 46 -5.03 22.15 8.42
CA GLU A 46 -4.34 23.41 8.14
C GLU A 46 -3.79 23.42 6.72
N LEU A 47 -3.13 22.33 6.28
CA LEU A 47 -2.63 22.17 4.92
C LEU A 47 -3.73 22.10 3.86
N GLU A 48 -4.94 21.64 4.20
CA GLU A 48 -6.13 21.69 3.33
C GLU A 48 -6.60 23.13 3.12
N THR A 49 -6.47 23.98 4.14
CA THR A 49 -6.93 25.36 4.12
C THR A 49 -5.89 26.30 3.51
N ASP A 50 -4.62 26.13 3.86
CA ASP A 50 -3.50 26.91 3.35
C ASP A 50 -2.85 26.23 2.11
N LYS A 51 -3.39 26.54 0.94
CA LYS A 51 -2.89 26.01 -0.33
C LYS A 51 -1.51 26.56 -0.74
N ASP A 52 -1.10 27.68 -0.13
CA ASP A 52 0.18 28.34 -0.41
C ASP A 52 1.21 28.17 0.72
N SER A 53 1.18 27.04 1.42
CA SER A 53 2.09 26.73 2.53
C SER A 53 3.59 26.83 2.20
N GLY A 54 3.94 26.98 0.92
CA GLY A 54 5.33 27.04 0.42
C GLY A 54 6.05 25.71 0.43
N PHE A 55 5.42 24.63 0.92
CA PHE A 55 5.99 23.29 0.92
C PHE A 55 5.66 22.55 -0.39
N LYS A 56 6.63 21.78 -0.91
CA LYS A 56 6.45 20.89 -2.07
C LYS A 56 6.38 19.42 -1.66
N ALA A 57 6.93 19.09 -0.51
CA ALA A 57 6.98 17.72 -0.01
C ALA A 57 6.75 17.70 1.50
N ILE A 58 6.15 16.62 1.97
CA ILE A 58 5.89 16.32 3.38
C ILE A 58 6.52 14.95 3.67
N ALA A 59 7.35 14.89 4.72
CA ALA A 59 7.95 13.65 5.19
C ALA A 59 7.33 13.28 6.54
N ILE A 60 6.92 12.04 6.71
CA ILE A 60 6.43 11.46 7.97
C ILE A 60 7.53 10.58 8.53
N ASP A 61 8.05 10.94 9.68
CA ASP A 61 9.18 10.28 10.35
C ASP A 61 8.86 10.06 11.85
N LEU A 62 8.44 8.86 12.28
CA LEU A 62 8.32 7.58 11.58
C LEU A 62 6.85 7.22 11.25
N PHE A 63 6.64 6.47 10.19
CA PHE A 63 5.30 6.09 9.74
C PHE A 63 4.62 5.06 10.65
N GLU A 64 5.37 4.11 11.21
CA GLU A 64 4.87 3.16 12.20
C GLU A 64 4.38 3.83 13.47
N ASP A 65 5.11 4.86 13.97
CA ASP A 65 4.72 5.58 15.17
C ASP A 65 3.45 6.38 14.94
N LEU A 66 3.30 7.01 13.77
CA LEU A 66 2.05 7.67 13.38
C LEU A 66 0.87 6.68 13.40
N ARG A 67 1.09 5.46 12.91
CA ARG A 67 0.08 4.39 12.91
C ARG A 67 -0.32 4.00 14.34
N GLU A 68 0.65 3.92 15.24
CA GLU A 68 0.43 3.63 16.66
C GLU A 68 -0.33 4.76 17.36
N HIS A 69 -0.01 6.02 17.10
CA HIS A 69 -0.77 7.17 17.60
C HIS A 69 -2.24 7.13 17.17
N CYS A 70 -2.52 6.72 15.94
CA CYS A 70 -3.88 6.48 15.48
C CYS A 70 -4.57 5.37 16.27
N ARG A 71 -3.88 4.26 16.55
CA ARG A 71 -4.42 3.15 17.35
C ARG A 71 -4.79 3.60 18.76
N ILE A 72 -3.86 4.27 19.44
CA ILE A 72 -4.06 4.79 20.79
C ILE A 72 -5.27 5.73 20.85
N TYR A 73 -5.37 6.67 19.91
CA TYR A 73 -6.50 7.60 19.82
C TYR A 73 -7.84 6.88 19.62
N VAL A 74 -7.91 5.95 18.67
CA VAL A 74 -9.15 5.20 18.41
C VAL A 74 -9.57 4.39 19.62
N PHE A 75 -8.62 3.77 20.32
CA PHE A 75 -8.90 2.97 21.51
C PHE A 75 -9.38 3.83 22.66
N ASP A 76 -8.69 4.91 22.99
CA ASP A 76 -9.09 5.84 24.05
C ASP A 76 -10.50 6.41 23.80
N LYS A 77 -10.75 6.87 22.57
CA LYS A 77 -12.05 7.43 22.18
C LYS A 77 -13.22 6.46 22.31
N ASN A 78 -12.97 5.14 22.21
CA ASN A 78 -13.99 4.11 22.36
C ASN A 78 -13.97 3.45 23.75
N GLY A 79 -13.07 3.84 24.66
CA GLY A 79 -12.91 3.24 25.97
C GLY A 79 -12.43 1.79 25.92
N TRP A 80 -11.58 1.45 24.94
CA TRP A 80 -11.02 0.11 24.74
C TRP A 80 -9.60 0.00 25.29
N GLU A 81 -9.32 -1.10 25.96
CA GLU A 81 -7.97 -1.49 26.40
C GLU A 81 -7.32 -2.45 25.41
N HIS A 82 -8.15 -3.31 24.77
CA HIS A 82 -7.71 -4.32 23.82
C HIS A 82 -8.48 -4.28 22.49
N GLU A 83 -7.88 -4.84 21.43
CA GLU A 83 -8.51 -4.95 20.12
C GLU A 83 -9.82 -5.76 20.13
N SER A 84 -9.95 -6.69 21.10
CA SER A 84 -11.14 -7.51 21.29
C SER A 84 -12.32 -6.77 21.89
N ASP A 85 -12.11 -5.64 22.57
CA ASP A 85 -13.15 -4.90 23.31
C ASP A 85 -14.22 -4.34 22.37
N GLY A 86 -13.84 -3.99 21.16
CA GLY A 86 -14.75 -3.57 20.10
C GLY A 86 -15.55 -4.71 19.45
N GLY A 87 -15.38 -5.96 19.89
CA GLY A 87 -15.86 -7.17 19.23
C GLY A 87 -14.88 -7.68 18.18
N TYR A 88 -15.09 -8.94 17.74
CA TYR A 88 -14.15 -9.68 16.89
C TYR A 88 -13.73 -8.87 15.64
N GLY A 89 -12.46 -8.45 15.61
CA GLY A 89 -11.85 -7.73 14.48
C GLY A 89 -12.31 -6.28 14.27
N LYS A 90 -13.30 -5.77 15.01
CA LYS A 90 -13.85 -4.43 14.81
C LYS A 90 -12.85 -3.32 15.20
N GLY A 91 -12.11 -3.48 16.29
CA GLY A 91 -11.08 -2.53 16.73
C GLY A 91 -10.04 -2.29 15.63
N TRP A 92 -9.46 -3.35 15.08
CA TRP A 92 -8.53 -3.27 13.95
C TRP A 92 -9.13 -2.63 12.69
N ALA A 93 -10.40 -2.93 12.39
CA ALA A 93 -11.07 -2.36 11.23
C ALA A 93 -11.27 -0.84 11.38
N MET A 94 -11.61 -0.37 12.59
CA MET A 94 -11.77 1.06 12.87
C MET A 94 -10.44 1.80 12.77
N VAL A 95 -9.38 1.32 13.42
CA VAL A 95 -8.04 1.90 13.31
C VAL A 95 -7.57 1.97 11.85
N LYS A 96 -7.73 0.88 11.11
CA LYS A 96 -7.39 0.84 9.67
C LYS A 96 -8.16 1.88 8.86
N THR A 97 -9.45 2.02 9.11
CA THR A 97 -10.31 2.96 8.37
C THR A 97 -9.92 4.39 8.67
N GLU A 98 -9.75 4.72 9.95
CA GLU A 98 -9.33 6.05 10.41
C GLU A 98 -7.98 6.45 9.81
N PHE A 99 -6.97 5.58 9.98
CA PHE A 99 -5.63 5.80 9.45
C PHE A 99 -5.62 5.98 7.93
N ASN A 100 -6.24 5.06 7.20
CA ASN A 100 -6.26 5.11 5.74
C ASN A 100 -6.98 6.36 5.20
N ASN A 101 -8.04 6.82 5.87
CA ASN A 101 -8.76 8.03 5.48
C ASN A 101 -7.89 9.26 5.67
N ALA A 102 -7.19 9.39 6.80
CA ALA A 102 -6.31 10.51 7.05
C ALA A 102 -5.12 10.56 6.07
N ILE A 103 -4.50 9.42 5.78
CA ILE A 103 -3.42 9.33 4.78
C ILE A 103 -3.93 9.67 3.37
N LYS A 104 -5.15 9.25 3.00
CA LYS A 104 -5.76 9.64 1.72
C LYS A 104 -6.05 11.13 1.64
N ARG A 105 -6.52 11.75 2.73
CA ARG A 105 -6.72 13.20 2.80
C ARG A 105 -5.39 13.91 2.52
N LEU A 106 -4.33 13.57 3.26
CA LEU A 106 -3.00 14.14 3.07
C LEU A 106 -2.50 13.98 1.62
N LYS A 107 -2.65 12.79 1.05
CA LYS A 107 -2.25 12.52 -0.35
C LYS A 107 -3.01 13.38 -1.37
N ASN A 108 -4.30 13.64 -1.12
CA ASN A 108 -5.14 14.42 -2.04
C ASN A 108 -4.77 15.90 -2.10
N LEU A 109 -3.94 16.39 -1.18
CA LEU A 109 -3.45 17.77 -1.18
C LEU A 109 -2.43 18.06 -2.29
N GLY A 110 -1.90 17.02 -2.94
CA GLY A 110 -0.99 17.16 -4.08
C GLY A 110 0.49 17.35 -3.72
N TYR A 111 0.86 17.27 -2.43
CA TYR A 111 2.26 17.25 -2.02
C TYR A 111 2.94 15.92 -2.39
N GLN A 112 4.25 15.95 -2.57
CA GLN A 112 5.07 14.73 -2.55
C GLN A 112 5.09 14.20 -1.12
N ILE A 113 4.60 12.99 -0.89
CA ILE A 113 4.61 12.37 0.44
C ILE A 113 5.74 11.35 0.53
N ILE A 114 6.54 11.48 1.59
CA ILE A 114 7.64 10.58 1.92
C ILE A 114 7.30 9.91 3.24
N TYR A 115 7.18 8.58 3.23
CA TYR A 115 7.02 7.77 4.43
C TYR A 115 8.37 7.18 4.82
N ILE A 116 8.80 7.42 6.05
CA ILE A 116 10.04 6.87 6.60
C ILE A 116 9.65 5.82 7.64
N SER A 117 10.23 4.63 7.55
CA SER A 117 10.00 3.52 8.47
C SER A 117 11.31 2.83 8.80
N LYS A 118 11.45 2.36 10.03
CA LYS A 118 12.58 1.53 10.47
C LYS A 118 12.57 0.19 9.73
N GLU A 119 13.76 -0.34 9.47
CA GLU A 119 13.92 -1.68 8.93
C GLU A 119 13.95 -2.71 10.05
N VAL A 120 13.23 -3.80 9.86
CA VAL A 120 13.31 -4.99 10.70
C VAL A 120 13.67 -6.22 9.87
N LYS A 121 14.36 -7.19 10.51
CA LYS A 121 14.68 -8.48 9.92
C LYS A 121 13.55 -9.47 10.25
N SER A 122 13.07 -10.18 9.23
CA SER A 122 12.10 -11.25 9.36
C SER A 122 12.68 -12.53 8.76
N GLU A 123 12.56 -13.64 9.45
CA GLU A 123 13.08 -14.92 8.99
C GLU A 123 11.95 -15.79 8.47
N THR A 124 12.18 -16.41 7.31
CA THR A 124 11.23 -17.34 6.70
C THR A 124 11.92 -18.68 6.49
N THR A 125 11.40 -19.73 7.11
CA THR A 125 11.88 -21.10 6.88
C THR A 125 11.33 -21.60 5.53
N LEU A 126 12.23 -22.00 4.65
CA LEU A 126 11.90 -22.55 3.33
C LEU A 126 11.65 -24.05 3.43
N LYS A 127 10.95 -24.61 2.44
CA LYS A 127 10.83 -26.06 2.26
C LYS A 127 12.24 -26.66 2.18
N GLY A 128 12.59 -27.54 3.11
CA GLY A 128 13.94 -28.10 3.24
C GLY A 128 14.76 -27.55 4.41
N GLY A 129 14.19 -26.71 5.28
CA GLY A 129 14.81 -26.24 6.53
C GLY A 129 15.77 -25.05 6.39
N ALA A 130 16.04 -24.58 5.17
CA ALA A 130 16.87 -23.40 4.97
C ALA A 130 16.14 -22.14 5.47
N VAL A 131 16.83 -21.28 6.21
CA VAL A 131 16.30 -20.01 6.70
C VAL A 131 16.70 -18.87 5.75
N ARG A 132 15.73 -18.06 5.37
CA ARG A 132 15.95 -16.84 4.59
C ARG A 132 15.63 -15.62 5.44
N THR A 133 16.60 -14.72 5.60
CA THR A 133 16.40 -13.42 6.23
C THR A 133 15.82 -12.45 5.21
N ASN A 134 14.72 -11.82 5.55
CA ASN A 134 14.08 -10.76 4.76
C ASN A 134 14.24 -9.43 5.49
N PHE A 135 14.39 -8.36 4.73
CA PHE A 135 14.44 -6.98 5.22
C PHE A 135 13.12 -6.30 4.87
N ILE A 136 12.36 -5.92 5.88
CA ILE A 136 11.01 -5.36 5.74
C ILE A 136 10.86 -4.10 6.59
N PRO A 137 9.95 -3.15 6.22
CA PRO A 137 9.62 -2.03 7.09
C PRO A 137 8.92 -2.50 8.36
N ASN A 138 9.05 -1.73 9.44
CA ASN A 138 8.44 -2.02 10.75
C ASN A 138 6.95 -1.65 10.80
N ILE A 139 6.19 -2.11 9.82
CA ILE A 139 4.74 -1.91 9.72
C ILE A 139 4.03 -3.23 9.44
N ASP A 140 2.76 -3.32 9.85
CA ASP A 140 1.97 -4.53 9.57
C ASP A 140 1.72 -4.74 8.06
N ASP A 141 1.55 -5.99 7.63
CA ASP A 141 1.39 -6.35 6.21
C ASP A 141 0.22 -5.63 5.52
N LYS A 142 -0.86 -5.35 6.24
CA LYS A 142 -2.04 -4.66 5.67
C LYS A 142 -1.73 -3.18 5.43
N THR A 143 -1.00 -2.55 6.34
CA THR A 143 -0.53 -1.16 6.19
C THR A 143 0.55 -1.09 5.11
N ALA A 144 1.50 -2.04 5.07
CA ALA A 144 2.51 -2.13 4.01
C ALA A 144 1.87 -2.24 2.62
N ASN A 145 0.88 -3.12 2.46
CA ASN A 145 0.16 -3.28 1.20
C ASN A 145 -0.64 -2.03 0.80
N PHE A 146 -1.26 -1.35 1.77
CA PHE A 146 -1.93 -0.07 1.50
C PHE A 146 -0.94 0.99 1.05
N THR A 147 0.18 1.15 1.76
CA THR A 147 1.20 2.17 1.50
C THR A 147 1.86 1.96 0.13
N THR A 148 2.28 0.72 -0.20
CA THR A 148 2.88 0.41 -1.52
C THR A 148 1.91 0.66 -2.67
N GLY A 149 0.61 0.53 -2.45
CA GLY A 149 -0.42 0.92 -3.44
C GLY A 149 -0.55 2.44 -3.64
N THR A 150 -0.03 3.24 -2.71
CA THR A 150 -0.15 4.71 -2.73
C THR A 150 1.12 5.45 -3.14
N VAL A 151 2.29 4.79 -3.08
CA VAL A 151 3.58 5.37 -3.46
C VAL A 151 4.02 4.91 -4.84
N ASP A 152 4.85 5.72 -5.49
CA ASP A 152 5.42 5.38 -6.80
C ASP A 152 6.71 4.56 -6.67
N LEU A 153 7.39 4.69 -5.53
CA LEU A 153 8.67 4.07 -5.28
C LEU A 153 8.84 3.74 -3.79
N THR A 154 9.34 2.54 -3.50
CA THR A 154 9.79 2.11 -2.17
C THR A 154 11.23 1.71 -2.26
N ILE A 155 12.10 2.38 -1.51
CA ILE A 155 13.54 2.17 -1.49
C ILE A 155 14.02 1.81 -0.09
N ARG A 156 15.10 1.08 -0.02
CA ARG A 156 15.79 0.73 1.22
C ARG A 156 17.09 1.53 1.30
N ALA A 157 17.30 2.26 2.39
CA ALA A 157 18.59 2.84 2.72
C ALA A 157 19.37 1.86 3.60
N PHE A 158 20.61 1.54 3.25
CA PHE A 158 21.44 0.60 3.99
C PHE A 158 22.93 0.94 3.87
N MET A 159 23.74 0.34 4.72
CA MET A 159 25.21 0.45 4.65
C MET A 159 25.76 -0.90 4.21
N ASN A 160 26.66 -0.88 3.21
CA ASN A 160 27.33 -2.09 2.73
C ASN A 160 28.49 -2.51 3.67
N SER A 161 29.17 -3.62 3.34
CA SER A 161 30.32 -4.12 4.10
C SER A 161 31.49 -3.14 4.21
N ASP A 162 31.63 -2.24 3.24
CA ASP A 162 32.71 -1.27 3.13
C ASP A 162 32.39 0.05 3.84
N GLY A 163 31.23 0.12 4.52
CA GLY A 163 30.78 1.30 5.24
C GLY A 163 30.14 2.39 4.35
N VAL A 164 29.91 2.11 3.07
CA VAL A 164 29.26 3.05 2.14
C VAL A 164 27.75 2.98 2.34
N ARG A 165 27.10 4.15 2.41
CA ARG A 165 25.65 4.27 2.50
C ARG A 165 25.03 4.22 1.10
N LEU A 166 24.12 3.28 0.89
CA LEU A 166 23.49 3.00 -0.40
C LEU A 166 21.97 3.07 -0.31
N LEU A 167 21.35 3.35 -1.46
CA LEU A 167 19.91 3.16 -1.71
C LEU A 167 19.72 1.94 -2.60
N GLN A 168 18.87 1.01 -2.18
CA GLN A 168 18.37 -0.09 -3.00
C GLN A 168 17.17 0.40 -3.80
N LEU A 169 17.31 0.48 -5.13
CA LEU A 169 16.31 1.05 -6.04
C LEU A 169 15.39 -0.02 -6.64
N SER A 170 15.93 -1.17 -6.97
CA SER A 170 15.18 -2.25 -7.60
C SER A 170 14.70 -3.28 -6.59
N LYS A 171 13.62 -3.99 -6.97
CA LYS A 171 13.04 -5.05 -6.16
C LYS A 171 13.98 -6.25 -6.09
N GLN A 172 14.30 -6.69 -4.87
CA GLN A 172 15.02 -7.92 -4.61
C GLN A 172 14.14 -8.95 -3.89
N ARG A 173 14.56 -10.22 -3.94
CA ARG A 173 13.75 -11.34 -3.41
C ARG A 173 13.55 -11.30 -1.90
N ASN A 174 14.52 -10.75 -1.17
CA ASN A 174 14.57 -10.70 0.29
C ASN A 174 14.51 -9.29 0.85
N VAL A 175 14.22 -8.29 0.02
CA VAL A 175 14.11 -6.88 0.40
C VAL A 175 12.74 -6.37 0.01
N PHE A 176 12.04 -5.77 0.96
CA PHE A 176 10.81 -5.05 0.69
C PHE A 176 11.15 -3.76 -0.06
N GLY A 177 10.60 -3.62 -1.25
CA GLY A 177 10.88 -2.45 -2.07
C GLY A 177 10.44 -2.63 -3.51
N GLY A 178 10.79 -1.67 -4.34
CA GLY A 178 10.44 -1.60 -5.75
C GLY A 178 9.45 -0.49 -6.06
N GLY A 179 9.05 -0.35 -7.31
CA GLY A 179 8.16 0.73 -7.71
C GLY A 179 7.79 0.68 -9.18
N ARG A 180 7.30 1.81 -9.66
CA ARG A 180 6.85 1.99 -11.05
C ARG A 180 7.99 2.36 -12.00
N PHE A 181 9.20 2.61 -11.47
CA PHE A 181 10.37 2.99 -12.24
C PHE A 181 11.21 1.76 -12.61
N ASN A 182 11.73 1.74 -13.82
CA ASN A 182 12.68 0.73 -14.28
C ASN A 182 14.09 1.32 -14.20
N PHE A 183 14.73 1.17 -13.06
CA PHE A 183 16.10 1.60 -12.87
C PHE A 183 17.06 0.70 -13.66
N LEU A 184 18.16 1.28 -14.13
CA LEU A 184 19.26 0.54 -14.79
C LEU A 184 20.18 -0.08 -13.74
N ASN A 185 20.40 0.60 -12.63
CA ASN A 185 21.22 0.16 -11.52
C ASN A 185 20.31 -0.34 -10.37
N ASP A 186 20.74 -1.40 -9.69
CA ASP A 186 20.04 -1.93 -8.53
C ASP A 186 20.22 -1.04 -7.30
N THR A 187 21.36 -0.37 -7.20
CA THR A 187 21.73 0.50 -6.08
C THR A 187 22.40 1.78 -6.58
N CYS A 188 22.29 2.86 -5.81
CA CYS A 188 23.10 4.06 -5.95
C CYS A 188 23.58 4.52 -4.56
N GLU A 189 24.51 5.46 -4.50
CA GLU A 189 24.90 6.06 -3.22
C GLU A 189 23.73 6.84 -2.60
N LEU A 190 23.74 6.95 -1.27
CA LEU A 190 22.78 7.77 -0.52
C LEU A 190 23.15 9.25 -0.70
N SER A 191 22.98 9.72 -1.92
CA SER A 191 23.20 11.09 -2.38
C SER A 191 21.95 11.59 -3.11
N LYS A 192 21.58 12.84 -2.85
CA LYS A 192 20.43 13.47 -3.53
C LYS A 192 20.65 13.52 -5.03
N ASP A 193 21.85 13.89 -5.46
CA ASP A 193 22.16 14.16 -6.86
C ASP A 193 22.19 12.84 -7.65
N GLU A 194 22.80 11.79 -7.10
CA GLU A 194 22.79 10.47 -7.71
C GLU A 194 21.39 9.87 -7.80
N PHE A 195 20.62 9.96 -6.73
CA PHE A 195 19.25 9.46 -6.73
C PHE A 195 18.38 10.18 -7.79
N ILE A 196 18.50 11.52 -7.89
CA ILE A 196 17.78 12.28 -8.92
C ILE A 196 18.23 11.87 -10.32
N GLN A 197 19.53 11.64 -10.52
CA GLN A 197 20.06 11.21 -11.81
C GLN A 197 19.52 9.84 -12.22
N GLU A 198 19.46 8.88 -11.28
CA GLU A 198 18.88 7.56 -11.50
C GLU A 198 17.38 7.65 -11.85
N LEU A 199 16.61 8.51 -11.17
CA LEU A 199 15.20 8.76 -11.49
C LEU A 199 15.02 9.31 -12.90
N ILE A 200 15.83 10.29 -13.30
CA ILE A 200 15.81 10.88 -14.65
C ILE A 200 16.14 9.82 -15.70
N ASN A 201 17.14 9.00 -15.47
CA ASN A 201 17.54 7.92 -16.38
C ASN A 201 16.42 6.86 -16.52
N ALA A 202 15.78 6.47 -15.42
CA ALA A 202 14.67 5.53 -15.42
C ALA A 202 13.44 6.08 -16.18
N GLN A 203 13.15 7.37 -16.04
CA GLN A 203 12.07 8.03 -16.78
C GLN A 203 12.36 8.08 -18.28
N LYS A 204 13.56 8.49 -18.68
CA LYS A 204 14.00 8.52 -20.09
C LYS A 204 13.89 7.14 -20.74
N ALA A 205 14.38 6.11 -20.05
CA ALA A 205 14.29 4.71 -20.52
C ALA A 205 12.83 4.24 -20.69
N SER A 206 11.94 4.62 -19.78
CA SER A 206 10.51 4.30 -19.87
C SER A 206 9.85 5.02 -21.03
N HIS A 207 10.12 6.29 -21.25
CA HIS A 207 9.62 7.06 -22.40
C HIS A 207 10.09 6.50 -23.73
N ALA A 208 11.37 6.12 -23.83
CA ALA A 208 11.92 5.49 -25.04
C ALA A 208 11.21 4.17 -25.38
N LYS A 209 10.96 3.32 -24.38
CA LYS A 209 10.20 2.06 -24.56
C LYS A 209 8.76 2.30 -25.01
N ILE A 210 8.06 3.27 -24.42
CA ILE A 210 6.69 3.63 -24.81
C ILE A 210 6.65 4.14 -26.25
N THR A 211 7.58 5.02 -26.62
CA THR A 211 7.67 5.58 -27.97
C THR A 211 7.96 4.49 -29.01
N ALA A 212 8.88 3.57 -28.70
CA ALA A 212 9.17 2.43 -29.59
C ALA A 212 7.94 1.51 -29.77
N LYS A 213 7.26 1.16 -28.68
CA LYS A 213 6.04 0.34 -28.71
C LYS A 213 4.91 1.02 -29.50
N THR A 214 4.74 2.33 -29.32
CA THR A 214 3.73 3.10 -30.05
C THR A 214 4.03 3.17 -31.56
N LYS A 215 5.31 3.22 -31.94
CA LYS A 215 5.71 3.14 -33.37
C LYS A 215 5.38 1.77 -33.98
N LEU A 216 5.72 0.68 -33.29
CA LEU A 216 5.41 -0.68 -33.75
C LEU A 216 3.90 -0.90 -33.93
N ILE A 217 3.08 -0.47 -32.95
CA ILE A 217 1.61 -0.58 -33.07
C ILE A 217 1.08 0.24 -34.25
N LYS A 218 1.65 1.43 -34.52
CA LYS A 218 1.26 2.25 -35.68
C LYS A 218 1.67 1.63 -37.01
N GLU A 219 2.77 0.91 -37.06
CA GLU A 219 3.22 0.18 -38.23
C GLU A 219 2.32 -1.05 -38.48
N GLU A 220 2.02 -1.84 -37.45
CA GLU A 220 1.07 -2.98 -37.55
C GLU A 220 -0.33 -2.53 -38.03
N ILE A 221 -0.86 -1.39 -37.52
CA ILE A 221 -2.14 -0.86 -37.94
C ILE A 221 -2.11 -0.38 -39.42
N LYS A 222 -0.96 0.09 -39.92
CA LYS A 222 -0.81 0.49 -41.33
C LYS A 222 -0.76 -0.73 -42.25
N GLU A 223 -0.06 -1.78 -41.85
CA GLU A 223 0.01 -3.06 -42.59
C GLU A 223 -1.38 -3.72 -42.67
N ASP A 224 -2.13 -3.76 -41.57
CA ASP A 224 -3.50 -4.31 -41.53
C ASP A 224 -4.50 -3.50 -42.41
N LYS A 225 -4.29 -2.20 -42.53
CA LYS A 225 -5.09 -1.35 -43.44
C LYS A 225 -4.71 -1.54 -44.90
N SER A 226 -3.43 -1.77 -45.22
CA SER A 226 -2.99 -2.04 -46.60
C SER A 226 -3.48 -3.40 -47.08
N VAL A 227 -3.47 -4.42 -46.22
CA VAL A 227 -4.01 -5.77 -46.55
C VAL A 227 -5.53 -5.72 -46.78
N LYS A 228 -6.27 -4.92 -46.00
CA LYS A 228 -7.73 -4.73 -46.21
C LYS A 228 -8.08 -3.92 -47.44
N GLN A 229 -7.19 -3.06 -47.96
CA GLN A 229 -7.38 -2.35 -49.20
C GLN A 229 -7.08 -3.24 -50.42
N THR A 230 -6.03 -4.04 -50.40
CA THR A 230 -5.71 -5.02 -51.46
C THR A 230 -6.80 -6.07 -51.66
N VAL A 231 -7.39 -6.58 -50.56
CA VAL A 231 -8.50 -7.55 -50.63
C VAL A 231 -9.81 -6.91 -51.17
N LYS A 232 -9.96 -5.57 -51.09
CA LYS A 232 -11.13 -4.88 -51.66
C LYS A 232 -10.96 -4.53 -53.14
N GLU A 233 -9.74 -4.46 -53.65
CA GLU A 233 -9.49 -4.24 -55.08
C GLU A 233 -9.54 -5.54 -55.90
N GLU A 234 -9.20 -6.71 -55.35
CA GLU A 234 -9.28 -8.01 -56.04
C GLU A 234 -10.71 -8.58 -56.16
N THR A 235 -11.73 -7.99 -55.51
CA THR A 235 -13.14 -8.46 -55.59
C THR A 235 -14.03 -7.59 -56.47
N LYS A 236 -13.45 -6.72 -57.36
CA LYS A 236 -14.23 -5.83 -58.25
C LYS A 236 -14.32 -6.27 -59.70
N ASP A 237 -13.73 -7.39 -60.06
CA ASP A 237 -13.86 -7.93 -61.41
C ASP A 237 -14.59 -9.28 -61.35
N THR A 238 -15.91 -9.26 -61.29
CA THR A 238 -16.82 -10.24 -61.92
C THR A 238 -18.31 -9.89 -61.67
N GLU A 239 -19.02 -9.79 -62.83
CA GLU A 239 -20.44 -9.96 -63.02
C GLU A 239 -21.41 -8.77 -62.84
N GLU A 240 -21.68 -8.14 -63.98
CA GLU A 240 -22.95 -7.44 -64.27
C GLU A 240 -24.13 -8.45 -64.37
N VAL A 241 -25.21 -8.21 -63.71
CA VAL A 241 -26.57 -8.74 -64.00
C VAL A 241 -27.59 -7.63 -63.72
N PRO A 242 -28.64 -7.47 -64.58
CA PRO A 242 -29.41 -6.23 -64.72
C PRO A 242 -30.60 -6.09 -63.72
N PRO A 243 -31.28 -4.92 -63.75
CA PRO A 243 -32.14 -4.44 -62.66
C PRO A 243 -33.56 -5.00 -62.70
N GLY A 244 -34.12 -5.30 -61.57
CA GLY A 244 -35.52 -5.71 -61.39
C GLY A 244 -36.09 -5.38 -60.03
N GLU A 245 -36.94 -4.38 -60.01
CA GLU A 245 -38.12 -4.15 -59.16
C GLU A 245 -37.94 -3.81 -57.65
N ALA A 246 -38.50 -2.64 -57.35
CA ALA A 246 -38.74 -2.06 -56.05
C ALA A 246 -39.81 -2.81 -55.24
N ILE A 247 -39.57 -3.07 -53.96
CA ILE A 247 -40.62 -3.26 -52.94
C ILE A 247 -40.18 -2.64 -51.60
N THR A 248 -40.89 -1.58 -51.26
CA THR A 248 -41.31 -0.96 -50.00
C THR A 248 -40.79 -1.48 -48.63
N ASP A 249 -40.35 -0.51 -47.85
CA ASP A 249 -40.44 -0.26 -46.40
C ASP A 249 -40.92 -1.38 -45.48
N LYS A 250 -40.04 -1.71 -44.54
CA LYS A 250 -40.40 -1.92 -43.12
C LYS A 250 -39.20 -1.73 -42.20
N GLU A 251 -39.32 -0.75 -41.30
CA GLU A 251 -38.50 -0.58 -40.13
C GLU A 251 -38.49 -1.85 -39.25
N GLU A 252 -37.30 -2.38 -38.95
CA GLU A 252 -37.13 -3.31 -37.83
C GLU A 252 -36.04 -2.80 -36.91
N MET A 253 -36.49 -2.56 -35.66
CA MET A 253 -35.68 -2.18 -34.49
C MET A 253 -34.58 -3.20 -34.24
N ILE A 254 -33.35 -2.70 -34.07
CA ILE A 254 -32.22 -3.50 -33.67
C ILE A 254 -32.27 -3.68 -32.13
N GLU A 255 -32.60 -4.88 -31.66
CA GLU A 255 -32.47 -5.28 -30.25
C GLU A 255 -31.00 -5.46 -29.90
N GLU A 256 -30.59 -4.85 -28.75
CA GLU A 256 -29.29 -5.08 -28.12
C GLU A 256 -29.17 -6.52 -27.61
N PRO A 257 -27.99 -7.17 -27.68
CA PRO A 257 -27.81 -8.53 -27.17
C PRO A 257 -27.74 -8.55 -25.63
N LYS A 258 -28.69 -9.19 -25.00
CA LYS A 258 -28.78 -9.49 -23.56
C LYS A 258 -27.53 -10.24 -23.08
N ARG A 259 -26.80 -9.65 -22.13
CA ARG A 259 -25.75 -10.30 -21.35
C ARG A 259 -26.29 -11.49 -20.57
N LYS A 260 -25.86 -12.70 -20.89
CA LYS A 260 -26.14 -13.92 -20.12
C LYS A 260 -25.40 -13.86 -18.77
N THR A 261 -26.13 -13.63 -17.70
CA THR A 261 -25.65 -13.80 -16.32
C THR A 261 -25.45 -15.28 -16.03
N ARG A 262 -24.20 -15.66 -15.81
CA ARG A 262 -23.81 -17.01 -15.39
C ARG A 262 -24.16 -17.17 -13.91
N LYS A 263 -25.23 -17.93 -13.58
CA LYS A 263 -25.58 -18.34 -12.22
C LYS A 263 -24.42 -19.13 -11.60
N ARG A 264 -23.75 -18.56 -10.61
CA ARG A 264 -22.81 -19.26 -9.73
C ARG A 264 -23.62 -20.11 -8.76
N LYS A 265 -23.52 -21.43 -8.86
CA LYS A 265 -24.06 -22.37 -7.86
C LYS A 265 -23.27 -22.19 -6.57
N SER A 266 -23.99 -21.97 -5.47
CA SER A 266 -23.45 -21.93 -4.11
C SER A 266 -23.04 -23.33 -3.66
N SER A 267 -21.72 -23.53 -3.47
CA SER A 267 -21.16 -24.67 -2.74
C SER A 267 -20.56 -24.13 -1.42
N THR A 268 -21.40 -23.71 -0.50
CA THR A 268 -20.98 -23.13 0.77
C THR A 268 -21.65 -23.83 1.98
N LYS A 269 -22.05 -25.08 1.84
CA LYS A 269 -22.56 -25.85 2.99
C LYS A 269 -21.65 -26.99 3.45
N GLU A 270 -20.78 -27.51 2.61
CA GLU A 270 -19.87 -28.60 3.01
C GLU A 270 -18.55 -28.10 3.67
N ALA A 271 -18.03 -26.91 3.31
CA ALA A 271 -16.81 -26.36 3.92
C ALA A 271 -16.98 -25.82 5.35
N VAL A 272 -18.21 -25.63 5.85
CA VAL A 272 -18.49 -25.15 7.21
C VAL A 272 -18.66 -26.31 8.20
N GLU A 273 -18.91 -27.52 7.72
CA GLU A 273 -19.04 -28.72 8.56
C GLU A 273 -17.68 -29.38 8.82
N GLU A 274 -16.75 -29.34 7.87
CA GLU A 274 -15.37 -29.85 8.07
C GLU A 274 -14.55 -28.97 9.05
N ALA A 275 -14.70 -27.64 9.01
CA ALA A 275 -14.03 -26.74 9.95
C ALA A 275 -14.52 -26.83 11.40
N LYS A 276 -15.71 -27.40 11.64
CA LYS A 276 -16.23 -27.64 13.01
C LYS A 276 -15.88 -29.00 13.60
N ALA A 277 -15.38 -29.92 12.79
CA ALA A 277 -14.93 -31.25 13.23
C ALA A 277 -13.46 -31.19 13.72
N GLU A 278 -12.61 -30.39 13.11
CA GLU A 278 -11.18 -30.24 13.53
C GLU A 278 -11.02 -29.47 14.86
N GLU A 279 -11.92 -28.54 15.18
CA GLU A 279 -11.85 -27.74 16.43
C GLU A 279 -12.27 -28.51 17.69
N LYS A 280 -12.77 -29.77 17.57
CA LYS A 280 -13.18 -30.60 18.70
C LYS A 280 -12.18 -31.68 19.12
N GLU A 281 -11.12 -31.91 18.35
CA GLU A 281 -10.08 -32.92 18.68
C GLU A 281 -8.86 -32.34 19.40
N GLU A 282 -8.64 -31.02 19.38
CA GLU A 282 -7.46 -30.40 20.03
C GLU A 282 -7.63 -29.98 21.51
N THR A 283 -8.79 -30.23 22.15
CA THR A 283 -9.02 -29.77 23.53
C THR A 283 -9.02 -30.86 24.61
N LEU A 284 -8.49 -32.06 24.34
CA LEU A 284 -8.58 -33.19 25.27
C LEU A 284 -7.27 -33.69 25.89
N ASP A 285 -6.13 -33.01 25.71
CA ASP A 285 -4.90 -33.36 26.41
C ASP A 285 -4.16 -32.11 26.91
N GLU A 286 -4.48 -31.67 28.12
CA GLU A 286 -3.53 -31.10 29.08
C GLU A 286 -4.21 -30.66 30.37
N LYS A 287 -4.23 -31.55 31.39
CA LYS A 287 -4.50 -31.16 32.77
C LYS A 287 -3.18 -30.87 33.48
N PRO A 288 -2.95 -29.68 34.04
CA PRO A 288 -1.74 -29.41 34.81
C PRO A 288 -1.83 -30.08 36.19
N LYS A 289 -0.79 -30.85 36.53
CA LYS A 289 -0.58 -31.45 37.86
C LYS A 289 -0.38 -30.36 38.92
N ARG A 290 -1.28 -30.28 39.88
CA ARG A 290 -1.16 -29.47 41.08
C ARG A 290 0.00 -30.00 41.94
N THR A 291 1.10 -29.27 42.06
CA THR A 291 2.11 -29.51 43.07
C THR A 291 1.68 -28.95 44.43
N ARG A 292 1.58 -29.84 45.42
CA ARG A 292 1.28 -29.58 46.81
C ARG A 292 2.48 -28.89 47.45
N ARG A 293 2.37 -27.62 47.82
CA ARG A 293 3.36 -26.90 48.63
C ARG A 293 3.15 -27.23 50.11
N SER A 294 4.07 -27.96 50.72
CA SER A 294 4.12 -28.25 52.14
C SER A 294 4.42 -26.99 52.95
N ARG A 295 3.57 -26.73 53.96
CA ARG A 295 3.78 -25.72 55.00
C ARG A 295 4.91 -26.18 55.93
N ARG A 296 6.02 -25.47 55.95
CA ARG A 296 7.04 -25.62 57.02
C ARG A 296 6.69 -24.65 58.15
N LYS A 297 6.43 -25.22 59.35
CA LYS A 297 6.27 -24.50 60.62
C LYS A 297 7.60 -23.88 61.00
N LYS A 298 7.57 -22.62 61.45
CA LYS A 298 8.60 -21.96 62.25
C LYS A 298 8.34 -22.33 63.72
N THR A 299 9.33 -22.85 64.40
CA THR A 299 9.50 -22.79 65.83
C THR A 299 10.90 -22.25 66.09
N GLU A 300 10.94 -21.27 67.03
CA GLU A 300 12.03 -20.59 67.68
C GLU A 300 12.90 -19.65 66.88
#